data_5b6fc15facfe19a549cd5680fb1b4320
#
_entry.id   5b6fc15facfe19a549cd5680fb1b4320
#
_cell.length_a   1.000
_cell.length_b   1.000
_cell.length_c   1.000
_cell.angle_alpha   90.00
_cell.angle_beta   90.00
_cell.angle_gamma   90.00
#
_symmetry.space_group_name_H-M   'P 1'
#
loop_
_entity.id
_entity.type
_entity.pdbx_description
1 polymer ?
#
loop_
_entity_poly.entity_id
_entity_poly.type
_entity_poly.pdbx_seq_one_letter_code
_entity_poly.pdbx_strand_id
1 'polypeptide(L)'
;MVAMNRAFVKESDQDTEILPERAISPHPNLVTTRGLAQLEARVRELEAARSAARAVSDNAELARVGRDLRYFQSRLESARLVTPPAPARQVRFGVRARLQLADGSERTFQLVGEDEADPKAGLISYLSPLAMAMMGKGVDEQLPFGEHTATIIALES
;
A
#
# COMPACT_ATOMS: atom_id res chain seq x y z
N MET A 1 55.41 30.02 -27.96
CA MET A 1 54.84 28.89 -27.24
C MET A 1 53.46 29.26 -26.74
N VAL A 2 52.44 28.76 -27.34
CA VAL A 2 51.06 29.02 -26.97
C VAL A 2 50.63 27.91 -26.00
N ALA A 3 50.46 28.24 -24.73
CA ALA A 3 49.84 27.33 -23.76
C ALA A 3 48.36 27.21 -24.07
N MET A 4 47.96 26.08 -24.59
CA MET A 4 46.55 25.78 -24.70
C MET A 4 45.96 25.50 -23.32
N ASN A 5 45.27 26.49 -22.78
CA ASN A 5 44.39 26.26 -21.67
C ASN A 5 43.18 25.46 -22.17
N ARG A 6 43.27 24.15 -22.03
CA ARG A 6 42.03 23.35 -22.07
C ARG A 6 41.24 23.70 -20.84
N ALA A 7 40.25 24.58 -21.03
CA ALA A 7 39.16 24.69 -20.09
C ALA A 7 38.51 23.29 -20.03
N PHE A 8 38.79 22.59 -18.97
CA PHE A 8 37.97 21.44 -18.59
C PHE A 8 36.60 22.00 -18.25
N VAL A 9 35.73 22.01 -19.23
CA VAL A 9 34.31 22.09 -18.93
C VAL A 9 34.01 20.79 -18.19
N LYS A 10 33.96 20.89 -16.88
CA LYS A 10 33.33 19.89 -16.06
C LYS A 10 31.86 19.91 -16.50
N GLU A 11 31.53 19.12 -17.53
CA GLU A 11 30.16 18.68 -17.67
C GLU A 11 29.84 18.07 -16.32
N SER A 12 29.07 18.80 -15.54
CA SER A 12 28.33 18.16 -14.47
C SER A 12 27.36 17.23 -15.20
N ASP A 13 27.82 16.00 -15.42
CA ASP A 13 26.92 14.89 -15.50
C ASP A 13 26.07 14.96 -14.24
N GLN A 14 25.03 15.76 -14.30
CA GLN A 14 23.85 15.50 -13.51
C GLN A 14 23.34 14.20 -14.13
N ASP A 15 23.92 13.09 -13.71
CA ASP A 15 23.27 11.81 -13.79
C ASP A 15 21.91 12.04 -13.15
N THR A 16 20.98 12.36 -14.01
CA THR A 16 19.55 12.32 -13.64
C THR A 16 19.33 10.85 -13.40
N GLU A 17 19.50 10.44 -12.16
CA GLU A 17 19.30 9.08 -11.73
C GLU A 17 17.89 8.71 -12.17
N ILE A 18 17.80 7.96 -13.27
CA ILE A 18 16.53 7.49 -13.79
C ILE A 18 16.05 6.46 -12.79
N LEU A 19 15.20 6.90 -11.88
CA LEU A 19 14.57 6.02 -10.91
C LEU A 19 13.69 5.03 -11.67
N PRO A 20 13.85 3.72 -11.43
CA PRO A 20 12.98 2.73 -12.06
C PRO A 20 11.53 2.96 -11.63
N GLU A 21 10.59 2.71 -12.55
CA GLU A 21 9.16 2.77 -12.24
C GLU A 21 8.81 1.77 -11.13
N ARG A 22 7.85 2.14 -10.29
CA ARG A 22 7.33 1.21 -9.28
C ARG A 22 6.45 0.17 -9.95
N ALA A 23 6.70 -1.09 -9.61
CA ALA A 23 5.92 -2.20 -10.13
C ALA A 23 4.45 -2.11 -9.69
N ILE A 24 3.53 -2.30 -10.64
CA ILE A 24 2.10 -2.41 -10.38
C ILE A 24 1.76 -3.88 -10.18
N SER A 25 1.07 -4.19 -9.10
CA SER A 25 0.57 -5.54 -8.83
C SER A 25 -0.38 -6.01 -9.93
N PRO A 26 -0.27 -7.27 -10.39
CA PRO A 26 -1.18 -7.85 -11.38
C PRO A 26 -2.55 -8.25 -10.78
N HIS A 27 -2.69 -8.21 -9.47
CA HIS A 27 -3.92 -8.59 -8.78
C HIS A 27 -4.98 -7.48 -8.85
N PRO A 28 -6.28 -7.83 -8.71
CA PRO A 28 -7.34 -6.83 -8.62
C PRO A 28 -7.05 -5.82 -7.53
N ASN A 29 -7.21 -4.53 -7.84
CA ASN A 29 -6.97 -3.46 -6.89
C ASN A 29 -8.22 -3.18 -6.05
N LEU A 30 -8.50 -4.08 -5.12
CA LEU A 30 -9.60 -3.92 -4.18
C LEU A 30 -9.23 -2.89 -3.12
N VAL A 31 -10.14 -1.99 -2.83
CA VAL A 31 -9.96 -0.94 -1.80
C VAL A 31 -11.17 -0.88 -0.88
N THR A 32 -10.91 -0.57 0.39
CA THR A 32 -11.93 -0.14 1.33
C THR A 32 -12.24 1.35 1.10
N THR A 33 -13.31 1.85 1.70
CA THR A 33 -13.61 3.30 1.68
C THR A 33 -12.43 4.13 2.18
N ARG A 34 -11.77 3.68 3.25
CA ARG A 34 -10.58 4.35 3.79
C ARG A 34 -9.40 4.25 2.81
N GLY A 35 -9.15 3.08 2.24
CA GLY A 35 -8.08 2.88 1.28
C GLY A 35 -8.24 3.74 0.04
N LEU A 36 -9.46 3.89 -0.47
CA LEU A 36 -9.75 4.80 -1.58
C LEU A 36 -9.44 6.25 -1.20
N ALA A 37 -9.91 6.71 -0.05
CA ALA A 37 -9.63 8.06 0.43
C ALA A 37 -8.13 8.33 0.62
N GLN A 38 -7.37 7.32 1.06
CA GLN A 38 -5.92 7.41 1.19
C GLN A 38 -5.23 7.55 -0.17
N LEU A 39 -5.66 6.80 -1.19
CA LEU A 39 -5.13 6.92 -2.54
C LEU A 39 -5.40 8.32 -3.12
N GLU A 40 -6.61 8.82 -2.97
CA GLU A 40 -6.98 10.18 -3.40
C GLU A 40 -6.15 11.26 -2.70
N ALA A 41 -5.98 11.15 -1.39
CA ALA A 41 -5.16 12.07 -0.60
C ALA A 41 -3.69 12.02 -1.04
N ARG A 42 -3.16 10.82 -1.28
CA ARG A 42 -1.78 10.64 -1.70
C ARG A 42 -1.50 11.25 -3.08
N VAL A 43 -2.41 11.11 -4.01
CA VAL A 43 -2.30 11.75 -5.33
C VAL A 43 -2.27 13.27 -5.18
N ARG A 44 -3.17 13.85 -4.39
CA ARG A 44 -3.19 15.31 -4.15
C ARG A 44 -1.90 15.82 -3.52
N GLU A 45 -1.37 15.11 -2.52
CA GLU A 45 -0.09 15.44 -1.85
C GLU A 45 1.07 15.43 -2.85
N LEU A 46 1.14 14.42 -3.71
CA LEU A 46 2.21 14.28 -4.69
C LEU A 46 2.09 15.31 -5.82
N GLU A 47 0.89 15.69 -6.23
CA GLU A 47 0.69 16.78 -7.18
C GLU A 47 1.18 18.12 -6.60
N ALA A 48 0.89 18.40 -5.34
CA ALA A 48 1.38 19.60 -4.66
C ALA A 48 2.91 19.57 -4.50
N ALA A 49 3.49 18.42 -4.14
CA ALA A 49 4.93 18.26 -4.02
C ALA A 49 5.64 18.43 -5.37
N ARG A 50 5.05 17.94 -6.47
CA ARG A 50 5.57 18.13 -7.82
C ARG A 50 5.59 19.63 -8.21
N SER A 51 4.52 20.33 -7.92
CA SER A 51 4.44 21.77 -8.19
C SER A 51 5.48 22.55 -7.39
N ALA A 52 5.68 22.21 -6.12
CA ALA A 52 6.70 22.85 -5.27
C ALA A 52 8.12 22.56 -5.77
N ALA A 53 8.44 21.32 -6.13
CA ALA A 53 9.74 20.94 -6.67
C ALA A 53 10.03 21.64 -8.01
N ARG A 54 9.01 21.77 -8.86
CA ARG A 54 9.13 22.48 -10.13
C ARG A 54 9.43 23.97 -9.94
N ALA A 55 8.81 24.60 -8.94
CA ALA A 55 9.00 26.02 -8.64
C ALA A 55 10.44 26.37 -8.24
N VAL A 56 11.17 25.41 -7.64
CA VAL A 56 12.57 25.57 -7.22
C VAL A 56 13.56 24.81 -8.12
N SER A 57 13.09 24.26 -9.22
CA SER A 57 13.89 23.48 -10.19
C SER A 57 14.68 22.32 -9.54
N ASP A 58 14.07 21.66 -8.56
CA ASP A 58 14.64 20.47 -7.91
C ASP A 58 14.38 19.23 -8.76
N ASN A 59 15.33 18.91 -9.64
CA ASN A 59 15.19 17.81 -10.59
C ASN A 59 15.19 16.43 -9.91
N ALA A 60 15.94 16.25 -8.84
CA ALA A 60 15.96 14.99 -8.11
C ALA A 60 14.61 14.71 -7.43
N GLU A 61 14.05 15.73 -6.80
CA GLU A 61 12.72 15.64 -6.20
C GLU A 61 11.62 15.47 -7.27
N LEU A 62 11.72 16.15 -8.40
CA LEU A 62 10.80 15.97 -9.52
C LEU A 62 10.79 14.54 -10.04
N ALA A 63 11.96 13.89 -10.16
CA ALA A 63 12.06 12.51 -10.60
C ALA A 63 11.40 11.56 -9.58
N ARG A 64 11.68 11.74 -8.30
CA ARG A 64 11.14 10.93 -7.21
C ARG A 64 9.62 11.07 -7.10
N VAL A 65 9.13 12.29 -7.02
CA VAL A 65 7.70 12.59 -6.90
C VAL A 65 6.95 12.18 -8.16
N GLY A 66 7.52 12.39 -9.33
CA GLY A 66 6.91 11.99 -10.61
C GLY A 66 6.71 10.49 -10.71
N ARG A 67 7.70 9.70 -10.28
CA ARG A 67 7.60 8.24 -10.20
C ARG A 67 6.48 7.79 -9.25
N ASP A 68 6.46 8.34 -8.06
CA ASP A 68 5.45 7.98 -7.06
C ASP A 68 4.06 8.43 -7.50
N LEU A 69 3.94 9.61 -8.11
CA LEU A 69 2.67 10.11 -8.63
C LEU A 69 2.09 9.18 -9.72
N ARG A 70 2.92 8.73 -10.67
CA ARG A 70 2.49 7.76 -11.70
C ARG A 70 1.98 6.47 -11.08
N TYR A 71 2.67 5.96 -10.06
CA TYR A 71 2.23 4.77 -9.33
C TYR A 71 0.85 4.99 -8.70
N PHE A 72 0.69 6.02 -7.89
CA PHE A 72 -0.57 6.24 -7.16
C PHE A 72 -1.72 6.67 -8.07
N GLN A 73 -1.46 7.40 -9.15
CA GLN A 73 -2.49 7.67 -10.17
C GLN A 73 -3.01 6.38 -10.81
N SER A 74 -2.11 5.47 -11.18
CA SER A 74 -2.48 4.16 -11.70
C SER A 74 -3.28 3.32 -10.69
N ARG A 75 -2.87 3.37 -9.41
CA ARG A 75 -3.60 2.67 -8.35
C ARG A 75 -4.99 3.28 -8.11
N LEU A 76 -5.12 4.59 -8.15
CA LEU A 76 -6.41 5.26 -8.01
C LEU A 76 -7.33 4.95 -9.19
N GLU A 77 -6.81 4.97 -10.41
CA GLU A 77 -7.58 4.67 -11.62
C GLU A 77 -8.11 3.23 -11.64
N SER A 78 -7.33 2.27 -11.18
CA SER A 78 -7.72 0.84 -11.14
C SER A 78 -8.50 0.44 -9.89
N ALA A 79 -8.67 1.34 -8.91
CA ALA A 79 -9.29 1.03 -7.63
C ALA A 79 -10.74 0.54 -7.79
N ARG A 80 -11.05 -0.56 -7.10
CA ARG A 80 -12.38 -1.13 -7.02
C ARG A 80 -12.85 -1.10 -5.56
N LEU A 81 -13.80 -0.24 -5.27
CA LEU A 81 -14.38 -0.14 -3.94
C LEU A 81 -15.21 -1.39 -3.63
N VAL A 82 -14.87 -2.05 -2.52
CA VAL A 82 -15.62 -3.20 -2.01
C VAL A 82 -16.10 -2.88 -0.60
N THR A 83 -17.42 -2.94 -0.41
CA THR A 83 -18.05 -2.79 0.90
C THR A 83 -18.51 -4.18 1.36
N PRO A 84 -18.03 -4.66 2.52
CA PRO A 84 -18.44 -5.97 3.01
C PRO A 84 -19.93 -5.99 3.38
N PRO A 85 -20.59 -7.17 3.27
CA PRO A 85 -21.97 -7.32 3.74
C PRO A 85 -22.10 -7.03 5.24
N ALA A 86 -23.20 -6.39 5.63
CA ALA A 86 -23.54 -6.17 7.03
C ALA A 86 -24.86 -6.91 7.36
N PRO A 87 -24.92 -7.70 8.46
CA PRO A 87 -23.80 -8.06 9.34
C PRO A 87 -22.81 -9.02 8.70
N ALA A 88 -21.56 -8.94 9.12
CA ALA A 88 -20.52 -9.86 8.65
C ALA A 88 -20.74 -11.26 9.25
N ARG A 89 -20.85 -12.27 8.39
CA ARG A 89 -21.01 -13.68 8.80
C ARG A 89 -19.78 -14.53 8.53
N GLN A 90 -18.95 -14.05 7.63
CA GLN A 90 -17.69 -14.69 7.24
C GLN A 90 -16.63 -13.63 7.02
N VAL A 91 -15.36 -14.02 7.14
CA VAL A 91 -14.27 -13.16 6.74
C VAL A 91 -14.30 -12.96 5.22
N ARG A 92 -14.40 -11.72 4.83
CA ARG A 92 -14.37 -11.21 3.46
C ARG A 92 -13.50 -9.98 3.39
N PHE A 93 -13.16 -9.53 2.19
CA PHE A 93 -12.49 -8.26 2.02
C PHE A 93 -13.23 -7.13 2.77
N GLY A 94 -12.49 -6.33 3.54
CA GLY A 94 -13.00 -5.23 4.35
C GLY A 94 -13.52 -5.62 5.73
N VAL A 95 -13.74 -6.91 6.00
CA VAL A 95 -14.20 -7.41 7.30
C VAL A 95 -13.06 -7.36 8.31
N ARG A 96 -13.38 -6.93 9.52
CA ARG A 96 -12.51 -7.00 10.68
C ARG A 96 -12.84 -8.25 11.50
N ALA A 97 -11.83 -9.06 11.75
CA ALA A 97 -11.95 -10.27 12.53
C ALA A 97 -11.09 -10.19 13.79
N ARG A 98 -11.67 -10.53 14.93
CA ARG A 98 -10.94 -10.69 16.18
C ARG A 98 -10.63 -12.16 16.40
N LEU A 99 -9.35 -12.45 16.60
CA LEU A 99 -8.83 -13.80 16.81
C LEU A 99 -8.41 -13.96 18.27
N GLN A 100 -8.74 -15.10 18.86
CA GLN A 100 -8.14 -15.55 20.11
C GLN A 100 -6.97 -16.48 19.79
N LEU A 101 -5.78 -16.17 20.29
CA LEU A 101 -4.57 -16.94 20.11
C LEU A 101 -4.47 -18.08 21.12
N ALA A 102 -3.53 -18.99 20.90
CA ALA A 102 -3.32 -20.16 21.76
C ALA A 102 -2.99 -19.81 23.22
N ASP A 103 -2.35 -18.65 23.46
CA ASP A 103 -2.05 -18.13 24.81
C ASP A 103 -3.21 -17.39 25.48
N GLY A 104 -4.39 -17.36 24.84
CA GLY A 104 -5.58 -16.63 25.30
C GLY A 104 -5.59 -15.16 24.98
N SER A 105 -4.51 -14.58 24.43
CA SER A 105 -4.51 -13.18 23.96
C SER A 105 -5.38 -13.01 22.73
N GLU A 106 -5.78 -11.76 22.46
CA GLU A 106 -6.62 -11.41 21.32
C GLU A 106 -5.86 -10.49 20.37
N ARG A 107 -6.09 -10.68 19.08
CA ARG A 107 -5.62 -9.77 18.04
C ARG A 107 -6.72 -9.54 17.02
N THR A 108 -6.79 -8.31 16.53
CA THR A 108 -7.76 -7.91 15.50
C THR A 108 -7.04 -7.65 14.18
N PHE A 109 -7.58 -8.22 13.11
CA PHE A 109 -7.10 -8.01 11.75
C PHE A 109 -8.25 -7.56 10.86
N GLN A 110 -7.95 -6.67 9.93
CA GLN A 110 -8.85 -6.29 8.86
C GLN A 110 -8.22 -6.63 7.51
N LEU A 111 -8.98 -7.24 6.62
CA LEU A 111 -8.56 -7.52 5.26
C LEU A 111 -8.74 -6.26 4.41
N VAL A 112 -7.65 -5.74 3.88
CA VAL A 112 -7.60 -4.49 3.12
C VAL A 112 -6.86 -4.67 1.81
N GLY A 113 -6.82 -3.63 0.99
CA GLY A 113 -6.05 -3.62 -0.24
C GLY A 113 -4.55 -3.54 0.01
N GLU A 114 -3.77 -3.79 -1.04
CA GLU A 114 -2.31 -3.86 -0.95
C GLU A 114 -1.68 -2.53 -0.49
N ASP A 115 -2.19 -1.39 -0.99
CA ASP A 115 -1.64 -0.07 -0.64
C ASP A 115 -2.08 0.41 0.76
N GLU A 116 -3.13 -0.16 1.32
CA GLU A 116 -3.64 0.15 2.66
C GLU A 116 -3.00 -0.73 3.75
N ALA A 117 -2.34 -1.81 3.37
CA ALA A 117 -1.80 -2.79 4.32
C ALA A 117 -0.78 -2.16 5.28
N ASP A 118 -0.98 -2.38 6.55
CA ASP A 118 -0.11 -2.03 7.66
C ASP A 118 -0.21 -3.12 8.74
N PRO A 119 0.62 -4.16 8.66
CA PRO A 119 0.53 -5.29 9.58
C PRO A 119 0.65 -4.91 11.05
N LYS A 120 1.42 -3.87 11.37
CA LYS A 120 1.55 -3.39 12.75
C LYS A 120 0.25 -2.84 13.32
N ALA A 121 -0.60 -2.27 12.45
CA ALA A 121 -1.93 -1.78 12.81
C ALA A 121 -3.03 -2.85 12.66
N GLY A 122 -2.69 -4.09 12.34
CA GLY A 122 -3.65 -5.15 12.08
C GLY A 122 -4.33 -5.07 10.71
N LEU A 123 -3.82 -4.26 9.80
CA LEU A 123 -4.33 -4.14 8.44
C LEU A 123 -3.51 -5.04 7.53
N ILE A 124 -4.10 -6.14 7.10
CA ILE A 124 -3.41 -7.13 6.29
C ILE A 124 -3.93 -7.13 4.86
N SER A 125 -3.02 -7.25 3.90
CA SER A 125 -3.42 -7.41 2.51
C SER A 125 -4.29 -8.64 2.35
N TYR A 126 -5.37 -8.52 1.59
CA TYR A 126 -6.24 -9.66 1.28
C TYR A 126 -5.51 -10.80 0.55
N LEU A 127 -4.33 -10.52 -0.01
CA LEU A 127 -3.44 -11.50 -0.67
C LEU A 127 -2.44 -12.15 0.30
N SER A 128 -2.34 -11.66 1.54
CA SER A 128 -1.40 -12.20 2.52
C SER A 128 -1.78 -13.63 2.93
N PRO A 129 -0.81 -14.47 3.34
CA PRO A 129 -1.10 -15.83 3.78
C PRO A 129 -2.11 -15.91 4.92
N LEU A 130 -2.03 -15.00 5.90
CA LEU A 130 -2.99 -14.96 7.01
C LEU A 130 -4.39 -14.60 6.51
N ALA A 131 -4.53 -13.60 5.66
CA ALA A 131 -5.81 -13.22 5.09
C ALA A 131 -6.45 -14.37 4.29
N MET A 132 -5.63 -15.09 3.51
CA MET A 132 -6.09 -16.26 2.75
C MET A 132 -6.56 -17.40 3.65
N ALA A 133 -5.86 -17.61 4.78
CA ALA A 133 -6.26 -18.61 5.77
C ALA A 133 -7.58 -18.23 6.48
N MET A 134 -7.84 -16.94 6.64
CA MET A 134 -9.06 -16.43 7.29
C MET A 134 -10.28 -16.40 6.34
N MET A 135 -10.04 -16.20 5.06
CA MET A 135 -11.11 -15.96 4.07
C MET A 135 -12.17 -17.04 4.10
N GLY A 136 -13.44 -16.62 4.18
CA GLY A 136 -14.61 -17.50 4.19
C GLY A 136 -14.93 -18.14 5.54
N LYS A 137 -14.07 -17.97 6.56
CA LYS A 137 -14.30 -18.52 7.89
C LYS A 137 -15.23 -17.62 8.71
N GLY A 138 -16.01 -18.26 9.57
CA GLY A 138 -16.93 -17.60 10.50
C GLY A 138 -16.47 -17.66 11.94
N VAL A 139 -17.32 -17.12 12.84
CA VAL A 139 -17.10 -17.20 14.29
C VAL A 139 -17.03 -18.65 14.72
N ASP A 140 -16.17 -18.96 15.71
CA ASP A 140 -15.84 -20.28 16.25
C ASP A 140 -15.02 -21.18 15.33
N GLU A 141 -14.70 -20.77 14.11
CA GLU A 141 -13.80 -21.49 13.24
C GLU A 141 -12.33 -21.19 13.56
N GLN A 142 -11.51 -22.20 13.38
CA GLN A 142 -10.07 -22.16 13.66
C GLN A 142 -9.25 -22.04 12.38
N LEU A 143 -8.09 -21.44 12.50
CA LEU A 143 -7.09 -21.32 11.44
C LEU A 143 -5.68 -21.47 11.99
N PRO A 144 -4.72 -21.88 11.16
CA PRO A 144 -3.31 -21.87 11.54
C PRO A 144 -2.83 -20.44 11.82
N PHE A 145 -2.09 -20.26 12.91
CA PHE A 145 -1.48 -19.00 13.30
C PHE A 145 -0.09 -19.26 13.87
N GLY A 146 0.95 -19.07 13.04
CA GLY A 146 2.30 -19.50 13.37
C GLY A 146 2.36 -21.02 13.56
N GLU A 147 2.93 -21.47 14.68
CA GLU A 147 3.01 -22.91 15.04
C GLU A 147 1.76 -23.42 15.78
N HIS A 148 0.80 -22.53 16.02
CA HIS A 148 -0.41 -22.81 16.79
C HIS A 148 -1.67 -22.58 15.94
N THR A 149 -2.82 -22.66 16.57
CA THR A 149 -4.11 -22.30 15.98
C THR A 149 -4.68 -21.07 16.67
N ALA A 150 -5.43 -20.29 15.92
CA ALA A 150 -6.25 -19.20 16.43
C ALA A 150 -7.73 -19.48 16.14
N THR A 151 -8.61 -18.93 16.95
CA THR A 151 -10.06 -19.04 16.78
C THR A 151 -10.66 -17.66 16.48
N ILE A 152 -11.52 -17.58 15.50
CA ILE A 152 -12.28 -16.36 15.23
C ILE A 152 -13.36 -16.23 16.30
N ILE A 153 -13.33 -15.12 17.06
CA ILE A 153 -14.29 -14.88 18.14
C ILE A 153 -15.29 -13.75 17.85
N ALA A 154 -15.00 -12.89 16.88
CA ALA A 154 -15.92 -11.84 16.45
C ALA A 154 -15.62 -11.37 15.04
N LEU A 155 -16.65 -10.94 14.32
CA LEU A 155 -16.57 -10.32 13.00
C LEU A 155 -17.31 -8.98 13.00
N GLU A 156 -16.72 -7.98 12.33
CA GLU A 156 -17.31 -6.66 12.10
C GLU A 156 -17.19 -6.29 10.62
N SER A 157 -18.24 -5.76 10.06
CA SER A 157 -18.25 -5.21 8.69
C SER A 157 -17.88 -3.73 8.65
#